data_654318e8d172ea44d89f50ad5562663f
#
_entry.id   654318e8d172ea44d89f50ad5562663f
#
_cell.length_a   1.000
_cell.length_b   1.000
_cell.length_c   1.000
_cell.angle_alpha   90.00
_cell.angle_beta   90.00
_cell.angle_gamma   90.00
#
_symmetry.space_group_name_H-M   'P 1'
#
loop_
_entity.id
_entity.type
_entity.pdbx_description
1 polymer ?
#
loop_
_entity_poly.entity_id
_entity_poly.type
_entity_poly.pdbx_seq_one_letter_code
_entity_poly.pdbx_strand_id
1 'polypeptide(L)'
;MDLTTRLLEQFVVLAEEEHFGRAAERLSMSQPPLSQAIQRLERALGVRLLERSTRAVRLTAAGSAFALDARHLLEAQEAAVGRARRIADGTEGELHLGFISGISYTFLPRVLRLARDRFPGLRLHLHQNTSVELASMVRSGRLDLAFVRGPLADPDGLDLRTVADERLAVALPAGHPLADRPSLRLADLAAENFALPSLSALAGLAEQVAAACRAAGFAPRDGARADSLPGLISHVAAGTCVCLVPEQVPSGALPGVEFRTLETPPRSGEDADNLTLTVVAATRAGQRDPAVERVLSLVHGP
;
A
#
# COMPACT_ATOMS: atom_id res chain seq x y z
N MET A 1 -18.77 -28.52 5.52
CA MET A 1 -19.09 -27.22 6.17
C MET A 1 -19.64 -26.30 5.10
N ASP A 2 -20.88 -25.81 5.24
CA ASP A 2 -21.54 -25.05 4.17
C ASP A 2 -21.55 -23.55 4.53
N LEU A 3 -20.44 -22.88 4.18
CA LEU A 3 -20.26 -21.43 4.36
C LEU A 3 -20.70 -20.73 3.07
N THR A 4 -21.95 -20.29 3.01
CA THR A 4 -22.44 -19.54 1.85
C THR A 4 -22.02 -18.06 1.93
N THR A 5 -21.83 -17.42 0.78
CA THR A 5 -21.57 -15.99 0.66
C THR A 5 -22.55 -15.15 1.49
N ARG A 6 -23.86 -15.45 1.35
CA ARG A 6 -24.90 -14.75 2.10
C ARG A 6 -24.72 -14.86 3.61
N LEU A 7 -24.22 -15.98 4.11
CA LEU A 7 -23.98 -16.21 5.53
C LEU A 7 -22.80 -15.35 6.02
N LEU A 8 -21.75 -15.24 5.21
CA LEU A 8 -20.60 -14.38 5.51
C LEU A 8 -21.00 -12.90 5.48
N GLU A 9 -21.77 -12.45 4.48
CA GLU A 9 -22.30 -11.08 4.39
C GLU A 9 -23.12 -10.71 5.62
N GLN A 10 -24.06 -11.60 6.01
CA GLN A 10 -24.89 -11.40 7.20
C GLN A 10 -24.06 -11.27 8.48
N PHE A 11 -23.01 -12.06 8.60
CA PHE A 11 -22.13 -12.00 9.77
C PHE A 11 -21.27 -10.71 9.75
N VAL A 12 -20.67 -10.34 8.61
CA VAL A 12 -19.86 -9.12 8.48
C VAL A 12 -20.69 -7.88 8.81
N VAL A 13 -21.90 -7.75 8.25
CA VAL A 13 -22.79 -6.62 8.56
C VAL A 13 -23.17 -6.60 10.05
N LEU A 14 -23.45 -7.75 10.64
CA LEU A 14 -23.74 -7.81 12.09
C LEU A 14 -22.52 -7.45 12.94
N ALA A 15 -21.32 -7.85 12.52
CA ALA A 15 -20.07 -7.51 13.19
C ALA A 15 -19.76 -6.00 13.17
N GLU A 16 -20.18 -5.31 12.12
CA GLU A 16 -20.03 -3.85 11.98
C GLU A 16 -21.06 -3.08 12.80
N GLU A 17 -22.32 -3.57 12.81
CA GLU A 17 -23.40 -2.90 13.50
C GLU A 17 -23.45 -3.18 15.00
N GLU A 18 -22.90 -4.30 15.43
CA GLU A 18 -23.02 -4.83 16.82
C GLU A 18 -24.46 -4.78 17.37
N HIS A 19 -25.43 -4.83 16.45
CA HIS A 19 -26.86 -4.72 16.78
C HIS A 19 -27.72 -5.43 15.73
N PHE A 20 -28.45 -6.49 16.15
CA PHE A 20 -29.25 -7.30 15.24
C PHE A 20 -30.31 -6.53 14.46
N GLY A 21 -30.97 -5.55 15.09
CA GLY A 21 -32.00 -4.73 14.42
C GLY A 21 -31.42 -3.89 13.29
N ARG A 22 -30.38 -3.12 13.57
CA ARG A 22 -29.70 -2.30 12.54
C ARG A 22 -29.10 -3.14 11.43
N ALA A 23 -28.46 -4.27 11.78
CA ALA A 23 -27.91 -5.19 10.79
C ALA A 23 -29.01 -5.78 9.91
N ALA A 24 -30.15 -6.15 10.45
CA ALA A 24 -31.30 -6.66 9.70
C ALA A 24 -31.88 -5.59 8.75
N GLU A 25 -32.04 -4.36 9.21
CA GLU A 25 -32.48 -3.22 8.39
C GLU A 25 -31.50 -2.97 7.22
N ARG A 26 -30.20 -2.94 7.51
CA ARG A 26 -29.15 -2.75 6.48
C ARG A 26 -29.14 -3.88 5.44
N LEU A 27 -29.49 -5.10 5.85
CA LEU A 27 -29.61 -6.28 4.99
C LEU A 27 -31.00 -6.40 4.32
N SER A 28 -31.91 -5.44 4.53
CA SER A 28 -33.27 -5.45 4.03
C SER A 28 -34.04 -6.74 4.41
N MET A 29 -33.88 -7.19 5.67
CA MET A 29 -34.51 -8.38 6.20
C MET A 29 -35.03 -8.17 7.61
N SER A 30 -35.88 -9.10 8.13
CA SER A 30 -36.29 -9.07 9.53
C SER A 30 -35.23 -9.71 10.44
N GLN A 31 -35.21 -9.34 11.72
CA GLN A 31 -34.24 -9.79 12.70
C GLN A 31 -34.23 -11.33 12.96
N PRO A 32 -35.40 -12.05 13.01
CA PRO A 32 -35.39 -13.47 13.31
C PRO A 32 -34.57 -14.33 12.33
N PRO A 33 -34.72 -14.19 11.00
CA PRO A 33 -33.90 -14.98 10.06
C PRO A 33 -32.40 -14.63 10.14
N LEU A 34 -32.01 -13.38 10.44
CA LEU A 34 -30.63 -13.03 10.67
C LEU A 34 -30.06 -13.76 11.90
N SER A 35 -30.82 -13.76 13.00
CA SER A 35 -30.40 -14.47 14.23
C SER A 35 -30.22 -15.98 13.98
N GLN A 36 -31.12 -16.60 13.21
CA GLN A 36 -31.01 -18.02 12.86
C GLN A 36 -29.80 -18.29 11.94
N ALA A 37 -29.50 -17.39 11.02
CA ALA A 37 -28.34 -17.48 10.14
C ALA A 37 -27.03 -17.48 10.93
N ILE A 38 -26.90 -16.54 11.87
CA ILE A 38 -25.71 -16.47 12.74
C ILE A 38 -25.58 -17.69 13.63
N GLN A 39 -26.66 -18.21 14.18
CA GLN A 39 -26.62 -19.45 14.95
C GLN A 39 -26.20 -20.66 14.10
N ARG A 40 -26.62 -20.71 12.84
CA ARG A 40 -26.15 -21.75 11.89
C ARG A 40 -24.66 -21.62 11.63
N LEU A 41 -24.16 -20.39 11.45
CA LEU A 41 -22.74 -20.13 11.26
C LEU A 41 -21.92 -20.60 12.47
N GLU A 42 -22.28 -20.19 13.68
CA GLU A 42 -21.60 -20.60 14.91
C GLU A 42 -21.60 -22.12 15.09
N ARG A 43 -22.72 -22.79 14.78
CA ARG A 43 -22.80 -24.27 14.81
C ARG A 43 -21.90 -24.93 13.76
N ALA A 44 -21.84 -24.37 12.54
CA ALA A 44 -21.00 -24.90 11.47
C ALA A 44 -19.51 -24.77 11.78
N LEU A 45 -19.12 -23.69 12.47
CA LEU A 45 -17.73 -23.44 12.89
C LEU A 45 -17.35 -24.14 14.20
N GLY A 46 -18.34 -24.55 15.01
CA GLY A 46 -18.12 -25.13 16.32
C GLY A 46 -17.64 -24.14 17.38
N VAL A 47 -17.68 -22.83 17.09
CA VAL A 47 -17.22 -21.77 18.00
C VAL A 47 -18.24 -20.64 18.09
N ARG A 48 -18.30 -19.95 19.23
CA ARG A 48 -19.10 -18.75 19.39
C ARG A 48 -18.34 -17.56 18.84
N LEU A 49 -19.01 -16.81 17.97
CA LEU A 49 -18.49 -15.58 17.38
C LEU A 49 -19.00 -14.33 18.11
N LEU A 50 -20.14 -14.46 18.82
CA LEU A 50 -20.80 -13.35 19.51
C LEU A 50 -21.01 -13.65 21.00
N GLU A 51 -20.74 -12.66 21.82
CA GLU A 51 -21.22 -12.55 23.19
C GLU A 51 -22.56 -11.83 23.19
N ARG A 52 -23.61 -12.51 23.64
CA ARG A 52 -24.96 -11.97 23.67
C ARG A 52 -25.34 -11.66 25.12
N SER A 53 -25.61 -10.39 25.40
CA SER A 53 -26.29 -9.97 26.60
C SER A 53 -27.66 -9.37 26.26
N THR A 54 -28.51 -9.20 27.24
CA THR A 54 -29.82 -8.54 27.04
C THR A 54 -29.71 -7.09 26.57
N ARG A 55 -28.53 -6.49 26.62
CA ARG A 55 -28.30 -5.06 26.32
C ARG A 55 -27.27 -4.81 25.23
N ALA A 56 -26.47 -5.81 24.83
CA ALA A 56 -25.41 -5.60 23.84
C ALA A 56 -25.04 -6.91 23.12
N VAL A 57 -24.64 -6.77 21.87
CA VAL A 57 -23.99 -7.80 21.06
C VAL A 57 -22.55 -7.36 20.87
N ARG A 58 -21.59 -8.22 21.23
CA ARG A 58 -20.17 -7.96 21.05
C ARG A 58 -19.51 -9.15 20.35
N LEU A 59 -18.46 -8.89 19.62
CA LEU A 59 -17.64 -9.96 19.03
C LEU A 59 -16.78 -10.61 20.12
N THR A 60 -16.68 -11.94 20.06
CA THR A 60 -15.60 -12.67 20.75
C THR A 60 -14.27 -12.43 20.04
N ALA A 61 -13.14 -12.83 20.64
CA ALA A 61 -11.85 -12.83 19.94
C ALA A 61 -11.89 -13.65 18.63
N ALA A 62 -12.55 -14.83 18.67
CA ALA A 62 -12.79 -15.65 17.48
C ALA A 62 -13.72 -14.93 16.48
N GLY A 63 -14.75 -14.21 16.96
CA GLY A 63 -15.64 -13.41 16.12
C GLY A 63 -14.92 -12.29 15.40
N SER A 64 -14.03 -11.56 16.09
CA SER A 64 -13.23 -10.48 15.49
C SER A 64 -12.28 -11.00 14.41
N ALA A 65 -11.56 -12.09 14.70
CA ALA A 65 -10.68 -12.74 13.72
C ALA A 65 -11.49 -13.23 12.50
N PHE A 66 -12.60 -13.95 12.74
CA PHE A 66 -13.44 -14.46 11.67
C PHE A 66 -14.12 -13.37 10.84
N ALA A 67 -14.46 -12.21 11.44
CA ALA A 67 -15.01 -11.07 10.70
C ALA A 67 -14.00 -10.50 9.69
N LEU A 68 -12.72 -10.45 10.04
CA LEU A 68 -11.65 -10.07 9.12
C LEU A 68 -11.52 -11.07 7.97
N ASP A 69 -11.46 -12.35 8.29
CA ASP A 69 -11.34 -13.42 7.29
C ASP A 69 -12.57 -13.47 6.37
N ALA A 70 -13.78 -13.30 6.92
CA ALA A 70 -15.03 -13.27 6.15
C ALA A 70 -15.06 -12.11 5.14
N ARG A 71 -14.57 -10.92 5.52
CA ARG A 71 -14.41 -9.80 4.57
C ARG A 71 -13.48 -10.17 3.43
N HIS A 72 -12.30 -10.70 3.73
CA HIS A 72 -11.34 -11.12 2.70
C HIS A 72 -11.93 -12.18 1.75
N LEU A 73 -12.73 -13.11 2.26
CA LEU A 73 -13.41 -14.11 1.43
C LEU A 73 -14.45 -13.48 0.48
N LEU A 74 -15.27 -12.55 0.98
CA LEU A 74 -16.26 -11.83 0.17
C LEU A 74 -15.58 -10.99 -0.92
N GLU A 75 -14.53 -10.26 -0.56
CA GLU A 75 -13.73 -9.48 -1.50
C GLU A 75 -13.05 -10.35 -2.56
N ALA A 76 -12.52 -11.52 -2.16
CA ALA A 76 -11.92 -12.47 -3.10
C ALA A 76 -12.97 -13.05 -4.08
N GLN A 77 -14.19 -13.29 -3.61
CA GLN A 77 -15.29 -13.76 -4.46
C GLN A 77 -15.70 -12.69 -5.48
N GLU A 78 -15.88 -11.45 -5.05
CA GLU A 78 -16.19 -10.34 -5.96
C GLU A 78 -15.08 -10.15 -7.01
N ALA A 79 -13.82 -10.23 -6.59
CA ALA A 79 -12.66 -10.18 -7.48
C ALA A 79 -12.69 -11.34 -8.50
N ALA A 80 -13.07 -12.54 -8.10
CA ALA A 80 -13.15 -13.70 -8.98
C ALA A 80 -14.28 -13.54 -10.03
N VAL A 81 -15.47 -13.07 -9.60
CA VAL A 81 -16.59 -12.79 -10.50
C VAL A 81 -16.23 -11.68 -11.49
N GLY A 82 -15.62 -10.58 -11.01
CA GLY A 82 -15.15 -9.50 -11.86
C GLY A 82 -14.14 -9.96 -12.89
N ARG A 83 -13.22 -10.84 -12.51
CA ARG A 83 -12.22 -11.46 -13.39
C ARG A 83 -12.85 -12.34 -14.46
N ALA A 84 -13.81 -13.19 -14.07
CA ALA A 84 -14.52 -14.03 -15.04
C ALA A 84 -15.26 -13.20 -16.10
N ARG A 85 -15.88 -12.10 -15.69
CA ARG A 85 -16.54 -11.15 -16.62
C ARG A 85 -15.50 -10.49 -17.54
N ARG A 86 -14.36 -10.02 -17.03
CA ARG A 86 -13.28 -9.43 -17.83
C ARG A 86 -12.73 -10.39 -18.89
N ILE A 87 -12.62 -11.67 -18.55
CA ILE A 87 -12.19 -12.71 -19.50
C ILE A 87 -13.26 -12.97 -20.55
N ALA A 88 -14.55 -13.02 -20.15
CA ALA A 88 -15.66 -13.31 -21.05
C ALA A 88 -15.94 -12.15 -22.03
N ASP A 89 -15.78 -10.91 -21.60
CA ASP A 89 -16.04 -9.72 -22.41
C ASP A 89 -14.93 -9.40 -23.43
N GLY A 90 -13.78 -10.05 -23.39
CA GLY A 90 -12.72 -10.25 -24.42
C GLY A 90 -12.21 -9.07 -25.25
N THR A 91 -12.80 -7.89 -25.19
CA THR A 91 -12.52 -6.77 -26.11
C THR A 91 -12.02 -5.49 -25.45
N GLU A 92 -12.27 -5.26 -24.13
CA GLU A 92 -11.79 -4.10 -23.37
C GLU A 92 -11.37 -4.56 -21.99
N GLY A 93 -10.06 -4.62 -21.75
CA GLY A 93 -9.53 -5.10 -20.47
C GLY A 93 -9.67 -4.05 -19.38
N GLU A 94 -10.09 -4.46 -18.19
CA GLU A 94 -9.95 -3.69 -16.95
C GLU A 94 -8.79 -4.28 -16.16
N LEU A 95 -7.98 -3.43 -15.53
CA LEU A 95 -6.86 -3.85 -14.70
C LEU A 95 -6.88 -3.07 -13.40
N HIS A 96 -6.94 -3.77 -12.28
CA HIS A 96 -6.84 -3.21 -10.96
C HIS A 96 -5.38 -3.09 -10.55
N LEU A 97 -4.86 -1.87 -10.55
CA LEU A 97 -3.46 -1.55 -10.31
C LEU A 97 -3.31 -0.92 -8.93
N GLY A 98 -2.58 -1.60 -8.05
CA GLY A 98 -2.17 -1.07 -6.76
C GLY A 98 -0.89 -0.25 -6.86
N PHE A 99 -0.75 0.78 -6.02
CA PHE A 99 0.46 1.58 -5.97
C PHE A 99 0.68 2.21 -4.60
N ILE A 100 1.94 2.42 -4.23
CA ILE A 100 2.32 3.17 -3.06
C ILE A 100 2.36 4.68 -3.35
N SER A 101 2.10 5.51 -2.34
CA SER A 101 2.08 6.98 -2.50
C SER A 101 3.35 7.56 -3.11
N GLY A 102 4.51 6.97 -2.83
CA GLY A 102 5.82 7.46 -3.27
C GLY A 102 6.00 7.56 -4.78
N ILE A 103 5.36 6.67 -5.54
CA ILE A 103 5.50 6.64 -7.00
C ILE A 103 4.46 7.48 -7.75
N SER A 104 3.55 8.15 -7.01
CA SER A 104 2.45 8.93 -7.60
C SER A 104 2.91 10.14 -8.38
N TYR A 105 4.12 10.61 -8.11
CA TYR A 105 4.59 11.88 -8.66
C TYR A 105 5.24 11.76 -10.05
N THR A 106 5.85 10.63 -10.36
CA THR A 106 6.62 10.47 -11.61
C THR A 106 6.45 9.12 -12.27
N PHE A 107 6.74 8.03 -11.58
CA PHE A 107 6.68 6.69 -12.14
C PHE A 107 5.25 6.34 -12.59
N LEU A 108 4.26 6.47 -11.71
CA LEU A 108 2.87 6.13 -12.03
C LEU A 108 2.29 6.99 -13.17
N PRO A 109 2.43 8.34 -13.18
CA PRO A 109 1.96 9.15 -14.31
C PRO A 109 2.61 8.80 -15.65
N ARG A 110 3.89 8.38 -15.64
CA ARG A 110 4.57 7.88 -16.85
C ARG A 110 3.91 6.59 -17.33
N VAL A 111 3.67 5.63 -16.44
CA VAL A 111 3.00 4.36 -16.77
C VAL A 111 1.61 4.62 -17.33
N LEU A 112 0.81 5.48 -16.69
CA LEU A 112 -0.54 5.80 -17.12
C LEU A 112 -0.57 6.45 -18.51
N ARG A 113 0.33 7.37 -18.81
CA ARG A 113 0.44 7.98 -20.14
C ARG A 113 0.76 6.93 -21.19
N LEU A 114 1.77 6.10 -20.94
CA LEU A 114 2.17 5.05 -21.87
C LEU A 114 1.05 4.02 -22.09
N ALA A 115 0.33 3.66 -21.02
CA ALA A 115 -0.81 2.74 -21.11
C ALA A 115 -1.93 3.34 -21.96
N ARG A 116 -2.32 4.60 -21.73
CA ARG A 116 -3.33 5.30 -22.53
C ARG A 116 -2.94 5.35 -24.01
N ASP A 117 -1.67 5.67 -24.31
CA ASP A 117 -1.21 5.90 -25.69
C ASP A 117 -1.04 4.57 -26.46
N ARG A 118 -0.65 3.48 -25.78
CA ARG A 118 -0.42 2.17 -26.41
C ARG A 118 -1.60 1.20 -26.31
N PHE A 119 -2.42 1.33 -25.28
CA PHE A 119 -3.53 0.42 -24.97
C PHE A 119 -4.79 1.19 -24.61
N PRO A 120 -5.38 1.97 -25.55
CA PRO A 120 -6.51 2.87 -25.27
C PRO A 120 -7.77 2.15 -24.80
N GLY A 121 -7.92 0.84 -25.07
CA GLY A 121 -9.01 0.00 -24.57
C GLY A 121 -8.78 -0.57 -23.17
N LEU A 122 -7.62 -0.33 -22.54
CA LEU A 122 -7.32 -0.82 -21.20
C LEU A 122 -7.73 0.23 -20.16
N ARG A 123 -8.69 -0.11 -19.31
CA ARG A 123 -9.11 0.73 -18.18
C ARG A 123 -8.30 0.37 -16.94
N LEU A 124 -7.56 1.35 -16.39
CA LEU A 124 -6.79 1.17 -15.17
C LEU A 124 -7.58 1.70 -13.97
N HIS A 125 -7.91 0.80 -13.04
CA HIS A 125 -8.48 1.16 -11.73
C HIS A 125 -7.35 1.25 -10.72
N LEU A 126 -7.14 2.44 -10.18
CA LEU A 126 -6.01 2.74 -9.33
C LEU A 126 -6.37 2.59 -7.84
N HIS A 127 -5.55 1.86 -7.09
CA HIS A 127 -5.72 1.61 -5.67
C HIS A 127 -4.45 1.98 -4.91
N GLN A 128 -4.54 3.02 -4.08
CA GLN A 128 -3.41 3.42 -3.24
C GLN A 128 -3.49 2.74 -1.88
N ASN A 129 -2.37 2.10 -1.47
CA ASN A 129 -2.27 1.52 -0.13
C ASN A 129 -0.79 1.31 0.27
N THR A 130 -0.55 0.71 1.45
CA THR A 130 0.80 0.30 1.89
C THR A 130 1.30 -0.90 1.08
N SER A 131 2.64 -1.11 1.01
CA SER A 131 3.20 -2.28 0.29
C SER A 131 2.66 -3.61 0.83
N VAL A 132 2.45 -3.73 2.14
CA VAL A 132 1.94 -4.94 2.80
C VAL A 132 0.49 -5.23 2.39
N GLU A 133 -0.37 -4.21 2.42
CA GLU A 133 -1.77 -4.36 2.02
C GLU A 133 -1.91 -4.63 0.52
N LEU A 134 -1.13 -3.92 -0.31
CA LEU A 134 -1.10 -4.17 -1.76
C LEU A 134 -0.67 -5.61 -2.08
N ALA A 135 0.36 -6.13 -1.42
CA ALA A 135 0.79 -7.51 -1.55
C ALA A 135 -0.34 -8.50 -1.17
N SER A 136 -1.05 -8.24 -0.07
CA SER A 136 -2.22 -9.03 0.34
C SER A 136 -3.35 -8.97 -0.70
N MET A 137 -3.62 -7.78 -1.25
CA MET A 137 -4.64 -7.59 -2.28
C MET A 137 -4.30 -8.32 -3.59
N VAL A 138 -3.02 -8.37 -3.98
CA VAL A 138 -2.56 -9.15 -5.14
C VAL A 138 -2.73 -10.65 -4.87
N ARG A 139 -2.33 -11.15 -3.71
CA ARG A 139 -2.51 -12.58 -3.35
C ARG A 139 -3.97 -13.01 -3.38
N SER A 140 -4.85 -12.18 -2.84
CA SER A 140 -6.30 -12.47 -2.83
C SER A 140 -6.97 -12.27 -4.19
N GLY A 141 -6.26 -11.72 -5.19
CA GLY A 141 -6.77 -11.44 -6.52
C GLY A 141 -7.70 -10.23 -6.60
N ARG A 142 -7.70 -9.36 -5.59
CA ARG A 142 -8.36 -8.05 -5.63
C ARG A 142 -7.63 -7.06 -6.53
N LEU A 143 -6.32 -7.24 -6.66
CA LEU A 143 -5.48 -6.52 -7.61
C LEU A 143 -4.84 -7.49 -8.58
N ASP A 144 -4.69 -7.04 -9.81
CA ASP A 144 -4.02 -7.79 -10.87
C ASP A 144 -2.52 -7.53 -10.85
N LEU A 145 -2.12 -6.31 -10.49
CA LEU A 145 -0.76 -5.82 -10.43
C LEU A 145 -0.62 -4.81 -9.31
N ALA A 146 0.50 -4.79 -8.61
CA ALA A 146 0.83 -3.70 -7.70
C ALA A 146 2.27 -3.23 -7.89
N PHE A 147 2.50 -1.92 -7.85
CA PHE A 147 3.82 -1.32 -7.73
C PHE A 147 4.08 -0.99 -6.26
N VAL A 148 5.04 -1.67 -5.68
CA VAL A 148 5.36 -1.64 -4.25
C VAL A 148 6.82 -1.25 -4.03
N ARG A 149 7.18 -0.91 -2.80
CA ARG A 149 8.57 -0.73 -2.41
C ARG A 149 9.19 -2.08 -2.07
N GLY A 150 10.29 -2.41 -2.74
CA GLY A 150 11.08 -3.57 -2.41
C GLY A 150 12.19 -3.26 -1.39
N PRO A 151 12.75 -4.31 -0.74
CA PRO A 151 12.25 -5.68 -0.72
C PRO A 151 10.95 -5.82 0.10
N LEU A 152 10.11 -6.80 -0.25
CA LEU A 152 8.95 -7.17 0.58
C LEU A 152 9.38 -8.14 1.68
N ALA A 153 8.91 -7.93 2.90
CA ALA A 153 9.19 -8.80 4.04
C ALA A 153 8.62 -10.22 3.87
N ASP A 154 7.49 -10.34 3.16
CA ASP A 154 6.85 -11.60 2.83
C ASP A 154 6.56 -11.64 1.32
N PRO A 155 7.41 -12.29 0.51
CA PRO A 155 7.22 -12.43 -0.94
C PRO A 155 6.38 -13.65 -1.35
N ASP A 156 6.01 -14.54 -0.44
CA ASP A 156 5.36 -15.80 -0.75
C ASP A 156 4.03 -15.61 -1.51
N GLY A 157 3.84 -16.41 -2.56
CA GLY A 157 2.65 -16.34 -3.42
C GLY A 157 2.64 -15.17 -4.41
N LEU A 158 3.77 -14.45 -4.56
CA LEU A 158 3.94 -13.35 -5.50
C LEU A 158 5.10 -13.60 -6.46
N ASP A 159 4.93 -13.18 -7.72
CA ASP A 159 6.02 -12.98 -8.66
C ASP A 159 6.43 -11.51 -8.59
N LEU A 160 7.71 -11.26 -8.29
CA LEU A 160 8.26 -9.94 -8.09
C LEU A 160 9.24 -9.59 -9.22
N ARG A 161 9.09 -8.39 -9.80
CA ARG A 161 10.01 -7.88 -10.85
C ARG A 161 10.41 -6.45 -10.50
N THR A 162 11.70 -6.15 -10.44
CA THR A 162 12.19 -4.77 -10.35
C THR A 162 11.82 -4.01 -11.62
N VAL A 163 11.21 -2.84 -11.47
CA VAL A 163 10.72 -2.03 -12.60
C VAL A 163 11.30 -0.62 -12.63
N ALA A 164 11.81 -0.14 -11.50
CA ALA A 164 12.52 1.13 -11.43
C ALA A 164 13.39 1.18 -10.18
N ASP A 165 14.44 1.96 -10.28
CA ASP A 165 15.23 2.42 -9.16
C ASP A 165 15.11 3.94 -9.07
N GLU A 166 14.81 4.42 -7.86
CA GLU A 166 14.66 5.83 -7.53
C GLU A 166 15.73 6.22 -6.52
N ARG A 167 16.34 7.37 -6.71
CA ARG A 167 17.30 7.89 -5.72
C ARG A 167 16.59 8.63 -4.60
N LEU A 168 17.22 8.66 -3.43
CA LEU A 168 16.82 9.55 -2.34
C LEU A 168 17.37 10.96 -2.58
N ALA A 169 16.55 11.95 -2.25
CA ALA A 169 16.91 13.34 -2.08
C ALA A 169 16.54 13.79 -0.66
N VAL A 170 17.03 14.94 -0.26
CA VAL A 170 16.63 15.56 1.00
C VAL A 170 15.66 16.70 0.74
N ALA A 171 14.60 16.76 1.53
CA ALA A 171 13.72 17.91 1.65
C ALA A 171 14.13 18.72 2.89
N LEU A 172 14.35 20.00 2.68
CA LEU A 172 14.79 21.00 3.66
C LEU A 172 13.72 22.09 3.82
N PRO A 173 13.54 22.69 5.00
CA PRO A 173 12.77 23.91 5.13
C PRO A 173 13.34 25.03 4.24
N ALA A 174 12.48 25.87 3.69
CA ALA A 174 12.93 27.06 2.96
C ALA A 174 13.82 27.94 3.86
N GLY A 175 14.94 28.40 3.29
CA GLY A 175 15.94 29.20 4.02
C GLY A 175 16.81 28.40 4.98
N HIS A 176 16.79 27.06 4.93
CA HIS A 176 17.70 26.23 5.71
C HIS A 176 19.16 26.49 5.30
N PRO A 177 20.14 26.56 6.23
CA PRO A 177 21.54 26.87 5.89
C PRO A 177 22.18 25.95 4.84
N LEU A 178 21.71 24.70 4.76
CA LEU A 178 22.17 23.73 3.76
C LEU A 178 21.48 23.87 2.39
N ALA A 179 20.42 24.66 2.29
CA ALA A 179 19.69 24.82 1.06
C ALA A 179 20.44 25.63 -0.02
N ASP A 180 21.46 26.42 0.35
CA ASP A 180 22.31 27.14 -0.61
C ASP A 180 23.27 26.23 -1.40
N ARG A 181 23.43 24.96 -0.98
CA ARG A 181 24.30 24.00 -1.65
C ARG A 181 23.54 23.29 -2.77
N PRO A 182 24.17 23.04 -3.93
CA PRO A 182 23.54 22.32 -5.04
C PRO A 182 23.31 20.84 -4.74
N SER A 183 24.19 20.23 -3.93
CA SER A 183 24.11 18.86 -3.46
C SER A 183 24.62 18.73 -2.02
N LEU A 184 24.26 17.68 -1.33
CA LEU A 184 24.63 17.45 0.06
C LEU A 184 25.14 16.02 0.24
N ARG A 185 26.11 15.85 1.12
CA ARG A 185 26.44 14.54 1.66
C ARG A 185 25.42 14.22 2.76
N LEU A 186 24.96 12.97 2.82
CA LEU A 186 24.00 12.58 3.85
C LEU A 186 24.55 12.83 5.27
N ALA A 187 25.85 12.70 5.49
CA ALA A 187 26.49 13.01 6.76
C ALA A 187 26.36 14.48 7.20
N ASP A 188 26.13 15.41 6.27
CA ASP A 188 25.93 16.84 6.60
C ASP A 188 24.63 17.07 7.39
N LEU A 189 23.69 16.07 7.35
CA LEU A 189 22.42 16.10 8.07
C LEU A 189 22.46 15.43 9.46
N ALA A 190 23.62 14.96 9.94
CA ALA A 190 23.73 14.19 11.17
C ALA A 190 23.26 14.94 12.43
N ALA A 191 23.28 16.27 12.41
CA ALA A 191 22.83 17.12 13.51
C ALA A 191 21.34 17.50 13.43
N GLU A 192 20.67 17.24 12.30
CA GLU A 192 19.30 17.67 12.05
C GLU A 192 18.27 16.73 12.70
N ASN A 193 17.08 17.29 12.96
CA ASN A 193 15.91 16.50 13.32
C ASN A 193 15.23 15.98 12.05
N PHE A 194 14.86 14.71 12.03
CA PHE A 194 14.24 14.09 10.87
C PHE A 194 12.74 13.90 11.08
N ALA A 195 11.95 14.19 10.05
CA ALA A 195 10.63 13.60 9.91
C ALA A 195 10.83 12.20 9.32
N LEU A 196 10.54 11.18 10.12
CA LEU A 196 10.78 9.77 9.79
C LEU A 196 9.51 9.09 9.28
N PRO A 197 9.63 8.22 8.27
CA PRO A 197 8.51 7.38 7.84
C PRO A 197 8.10 6.42 8.97
N SER A 198 6.79 6.19 9.14
CA SER A 198 6.32 5.16 10.07
C SER A 198 6.59 3.76 9.50
N LEU A 199 6.94 2.83 10.39
CA LEU A 199 7.16 1.43 10.02
C LEU A 199 5.87 0.72 9.62
N SER A 200 4.70 1.19 10.08
CA SER A 200 3.41 0.60 9.75
C SER A 200 2.96 0.89 8.32
N ALA A 201 3.19 2.12 7.84
CA ALA A 201 2.68 2.56 6.54
C ALA A 201 3.76 2.69 5.46
N LEU A 202 5.00 3.01 5.84
CA LEU A 202 6.11 3.30 4.93
C LEU A 202 7.34 2.43 5.23
N ALA A 203 7.15 1.16 5.59
CA ALA A 203 8.22 0.27 6.05
C ALA A 203 9.46 0.28 5.15
N GLY A 204 9.31 0.05 3.85
CA GLY A 204 10.43 0.02 2.92
C GLY A 204 11.20 1.35 2.82
N LEU A 205 10.52 2.50 2.93
CA LEU A 205 11.19 3.80 2.99
C LEU A 205 11.87 3.99 4.34
N ALA A 206 11.23 3.59 5.44
CA ALA A 206 11.80 3.71 6.79
C ALA A 206 13.09 2.89 6.93
N GLU A 207 13.10 1.66 6.45
CA GLU A 207 14.26 0.78 6.44
C GLU A 207 15.39 1.35 5.60
N GLN A 208 15.09 1.87 4.41
CA GLN A 208 16.07 2.47 3.52
C GLN A 208 16.67 3.76 4.10
N VAL A 209 15.85 4.64 4.68
CA VAL A 209 16.32 5.85 5.37
C VAL A 209 17.24 5.49 6.53
N ALA A 210 16.86 4.51 7.35
CA ALA A 210 17.69 4.05 8.44
C ALA A 210 19.00 3.41 7.96
N ALA A 211 18.97 2.62 6.88
CA ALA A 211 20.16 2.02 6.29
C ALA A 211 21.11 3.08 5.72
N ALA A 212 20.58 4.05 4.97
CA ALA A 212 21.34 5.15 4.40
C ALA A 212 22.04 5.98 5.50
N CYS A 213 21.33 6.35 6.56
CA CYS A 213 21.91 7.11 7.66
C CYS A 213 23.00 6.31 8.41
N ARG A 214 22.78 5.00 8.63
CA ARG A 214 23.82 4.14 9.23
C ARG A 214 25.08 4.06 8.36
N ALA A 215 24.93 3.91 7.05
CA ALA A 215 26.05 3.92 6.11
C ALA A 215 26.81 5.25 6.09
N ALA A 216 26.08 6.37 6.33
CA ALA A 216 26.68 7.70 6.50
C ALA A 216 27.27 7.96 7.89
N GLY A 217 27.25 6.96 8.80
CA GLY A 217 27.88 7.00 10.11
C GLY A 217 27.04 7.61 11.23
N PHE A 218 25.71 7.74 11.06
CA PHE A 218 24.84 8.29 12.11
C PHE A 218 23.47 7.61 12.17
N ALA A 219 22.76 7.81 13.29
CA ALA A 219 21.36 7.49 13.42
C ALA A 219 20.52 8.78 13.30
N PRO A 220 19.44 8.79 12.49
CA PRO A 220 18.63 9.99 12.35
C PRO A 220 17.94 10.33 13.69
N ARG A 221 17.96 11.62 14.07
CA ARG A 221 17.26 12.10 15.26
C ARG A 221 15.77 12.17 14.97
N ASP A 222 14.96 11.50 15.80
CA ASP A 222 13.50 11.46 15.66
C ASP A 222 12.91 12.81 16.09
N GLY A 223 12.52 13.63 15.13
CA GLY A 223 11.85 14.91 15.33
C GLY A 223 10.34 14.82 15.11
N ALA A 224 9.89 13.96 14.19
CA ALA A 224 8.49 13.71 13.86
C ALA A 224 8.33 12.41 13.11
N ARG A 225 7.08 11.88 13.05
CA ARG A 225 6.75 10.70 12.24
C ARG A 225 5.50 10.93 11.40
N ALA A 226 5.46 10.34 10.20
CA ALA A 226 4.28 10.39 9.35
C ALA A 226 4.07 9.09 8.56
N ASP A 227 2.81 8.82 8.24
CA ASP A 227 2.35 7.62 7.54
C ASP A 227 2.28 7.81 6.01
N SER A 228 2.65 8.99 5.53
CA SER A 228 2.61 9.34 4.11
C SER A 228 3.70 10.33 3.74
N LEU A 229 4.12 10.35 2.46
CA LEU A 229 5.06 11.35 1.95
C LEU A 229 4.56 12.79 2.13
N PRO A 230 3.29 13.13 1.82
CA PRO A 230 2.78 14.47 2.12
C PRO A 230 2.90 14.85 3.60
N GLY A 231 2.67 13.90 4.50
CA GLY A 231 2.84 14.11 5.95
C GLY A 231 4.28 14.43 6.33
N LEU A 232 5.26 13.67 5.79
CA LEU A 232 6.69 13.95 5.99
C LEU A 232 7.06 15.35 5.50
N ILE A 233 6.65 15.70 4.28
CA ILE A 233 6.96 17.00 3.67
C ILE A 233 6.27 18.14 4.42
N SER A 234 5.10 17.92 5.00
CA SER A 234 4.41 18.92 5.82
C SER A 234 5.19 19.30 7.09
N HIS A 235 5.85 18.33 7.73
CA HIS A 235 6.75 18.63 8.86
C HIS A 235 7.97 19.45 8.44
N VAL A 236 8.50 19.20 7.22
CA VAL A 236 9.57 20.01 6.66
C VAL A 236 9.09 21.43 6.36
N ALA A 237 7.92 21.57 5.72
CA ALA A 237 7.32 22.89 5.42
C ALA A 237 7.06 23.72 6.69
N ALA A 238 6.76 23.04 7.81
CA ALA A 238 6.61 23.68 9.12
C ALA A 238 7.94 24.14 9.76
N GLY A 239 9.08 23.86 9.13
CA GLY A 239 10.39 24.28 9.61
C GLY A 239 10.95 23.49 10.79
N THR A 240 10.36 22.33 11.12
CA THR A 240 10.72 21.56 12.33
C THR A 240 11.73 20.44 12.10
N CYS A 241 11.80 19.93 10.86
CA CYS A 241 12.55 18.75 10.49
C CYS A 241 13.09 18.81 9.06
N VAL A 242 14.03 17.94 8.74
CA VAL A 242 14.39 17.55 7.38
C VAL A 242 13.82 16.15 7.11
N CYS A 243 13.69 15.73 5.84
CA CYS A 243 13.38 14.33 5.55
C CYS A 243 14.04 13.83 4.27
N LEU A 244 14.19 12.51 4.16
CA LEU A 244 14.60 11.86 2.93
C LEU A 244 13.36 11.38 2.18
N VAL A 245 13.31 11.70 0.89
CA VAL A 245 12.20 11.38 0.00
C VAL A 245 12.75 10.89 -1.34
N PRO A 246 11.95 10.21 -2.18
CA PRO A 246 12.35 9.93 -3.56
C PRO A 246 12.70 11.24 -4.30
N GLU A 247 13.83 11.27 -5.00
CA GLU A 247 14.35 12.46 -5.73
C GLU A 247 13.35 13.03 -6.72
N GLN A 248 12.45 12.20 -7.18
CA GLN A 248 11.44 12.55 -8.18
C GLN A 248 10.20 13.24 -7.60
N VAL A 249 10.16 13.50 -6.30
CA VAL A 249 9.11 14.37 -5.72
C VAL A 249 9.30 15.78 -6.29
N PRO A 250 8.29 16.37 -6.97
CA PRO A 250 8.47 17.61 -7.70
C PRO A 250 8.94 18.76 -6.79
N SER A 251 10.01 19.43 -7.19
CA SER A 251 10.40 20.71 -6.62
C SER A 251 9.22 21.68 -6.77
N GLY A 252 8.67 22.17 -5.67
CA GLY A 252 7.48 23.02 -5.67
C GLY A 252 6.16 22.30 -5.31
N ALA A 253 6.21 21.00 -4.96
CA ALA A 253 5.03 20.27 -4.49
C ALA A 253 4.40 20.90 -3.24
N LEU A 254 5.19 21.61 -2.42
CA LEU A 254 4.71 22.37 -1.25
C LEU A 254 5.53 23.66 -1.09
N PRO A 255 4.88 24.83 -0.93
CA PRO A 255 5.58 26.06 -0.56
C PRO A 255 6.32 25.88 0.77
N GLY A 256 7.49 26.45 0.89
CA GLY A 256 8.29 26.36 2.13
C GLY A 256 9.22 25.16 2.21
N VAL A 257 9.36 24.37 1.14
CA VAL A 257 10.27 23.21 1.07
C VAL A 257 11.21 23.36 -0.12
N GLU A 258 12.48 23.09 0.13
CA GLU A 258 13.52 23.00 -0.88
C GLU A 258 14.07 21.58 -0.95
N PHE A 259 14.29 21.08 -2.17
CA PHE A 259 14.83 19.74 -2.40
C PHE A 259 16.27 19.84 -2.88
N ARG A 260 17.13 18.98 -2.35
CA ARG A 260 18.54 18.87 -2.77
C ARG A 260 18.89 17.42 -3.04
N THR A 261 19.68 17.20 -4.06
CA THR A 261 20.24 15.89 -4.39
C THR A 261 21.26 15.46 -3.35
N LEU A 262 21.35 14.16 -3.12
CA LEU A 262 22.40 13.58 -2.28
C LEU A 262 23.56 13.11 -3.15
N GLU A 263 24.77 13.45 -2.72
CA GLU A 263 25.99 12.98 -3.36
C GLU A 263 26.13 11.48 -3.21
N THR A 264 26.45 10.80 -4.30
CA THR A 264 26.76 9.36 -4.24
C THR A 264 28.13 9.19 -3.58
N PRO A 265 28.25 8.43 -2.50
CA PRO A 265 29.55 8.14 -1.93
C PRO A 265 30.42 7.44 -2.98
N PRO A 266 31.74 7.69 -2.99
CA PRO A 266 32.65 6.97 -3.87
C PRO A 266 32.51 5.46 -3.62
N ARG A 267 32.34 4.69 -4.69
CA ARG A 267 32.14 3.24 -4.66
C ARG A 267 33.27 2.56 -3.90
N SER A 268 32.99 2.04 -2.74
CA SER A 268 33.86 1.12 -2.01
C SER A 268 32.99 0.06 -1.35
N GLY A 269 32.92 -1.13 -1.98
CA GLY A 269 32.23 -2.30 -1.44
C GLY A 269 30.73 -2.37 -1.71
N GLU A 270 30.09 -3.37 -1.10
CA GLU A 270 28.64 -3.68 -1.20
C GLU A 270 27.71 -2.57 -0.69
N ASP A 271 28.24 -1.53 -0.01
CA ASP A 271 27.48 -0.45 0.61
C ASP A 271 27.17 0.74 -0.33
N ALA A 272 27.56 0.69 -1.59
CA ALA A 272 27.55 1.86 -2.50
C ALA A 272 26.13 2.31 -2.92
N ASP A 273 25.08 1.58 -2.61
CA ASP A 273 23.73 1.82 -3.15
C ASP A 273 22.64 2.12 -2.11
N ASN A 274 23.05 2.52 -0.90
CA ASN A 274 22.11 2.81 0.20
C ASN A 274 21.22 4.06 -0.03
N LEU A 275 21.42 4.79 -1.12
CA LEU A 275 20.59 5.94 -1.52
C LEU A 275 19.55 5.59 -2.60
N THR A 276 19.39 4.32 -2.93
CA THR A 276 18.47 3.85 -3.97
C THR A 276 17.25 3.16 -3.36
N LEU A 277 16.09 3.51 -3.89
CA LEU A 277 14.80 2.93 -3.56
C LEU A 277 14.32 2.10 -4.76
N THR A 278 14.13 0.81 -4.56
CA THR A 278 13.64 -0.06 -5.63
C THR A 278 12.12 -0.09 -5.69
N VAL A 279 11.57 0.14 -6.88
CA VAL A 279 10.15 -0.11 -7.18
C VAL A 279 10.02 -1.50 -7.79
N VAL A 280 9.14 -2.28 -7.20
CA VAL A 280 8.89 -3.67 -7.60
C VAL A 280 7.45 -3.80 -8.08
N ALA A 281 7.27 -4.42 -9.23
CA ALA A 281 5.97 -4.90 -9.67
C ALA A 281 5.70 -6.26 -9.00
N ALA A 282 4.57 -6.37 -8.32
CA ALA A 282 4.10 -7.59 -7.69
C ALA A 282 2.85 -8.10 -8.42
N THR A 283 2.88 -9.36 -8.84
CA THR A 283 1.76 -10.09 -9.42
C THR A 283 1.55 -11.38 -8.65
N ARG A 284 0.39 -12.00 -8.76
CA ARG A 284 0.17 -13.29 -8.10
C ARG A 284 0.99 -14.38 -8.79
N ALA A 285 1.68 -15.20 -8.00
CA ALA A 285 2.54 -16.28 -8.51
C ALA A 285 1.80 -17.21 -9.49
N GLY A 286 2.43 -17.47 -10.62
CA GLY A 286 1.92 -18.36 -11.67
C GLY A 286 0.72 -17.81 -12.46
N GLN A 287 0.24 -16.59 -12.19
CA GLN A 287 -0.83 -15.96 -12.98
C GLN A 287 -0.22 -15.24 -14.19
N ARG A 288 -0.73 -15.59 -15.37
CA ARG A 288 -0.41 -14.87 -16.62
C ARG A 288 -1.67 -14.14 -17.08
N ASP A 289 -1.67 -12.84 -16.93
CA ASP A 289 -2.72 -11.96 -17.44
C ASP A 289 -2.13 -11.11 -18.57
N PRO A 290 -2.68 -11.18 -19.78
CA PRO A 290 -2.17 -10.40 -20.92
C PRO A 290 -2.18 -8.89 -20.67
N ALA A 291 -3.17 -8.36 -19.93
CA ALA A 291 -3.23 -6.94 -19.61
C ALA A 291 -2.10 -6.53 -18.64
N VAL A 292 -1.79 -7.39 -17.67
CA VAL A 292 -0.66 -7.20 -16.74
C VAL A 292 0.66 -7.16 -17.51
N GLU A 293 0.90 -8.14 -18.40
CA GLU A 293 2.14 -8.19 -19.19
C GLU A 293 2.26 -6.99 -20.14
N ARG A 294 1.16 -6.48 -20.68
CA ARG A 294 1.13 -5.24 -21.46
C ARG A 294 1.59 -4.04 -20.62
N VAL A 295 1.05 -3.88 -19.41
CA VAL A 295 1.48 -2.78 -18.51
C VAL A 295 2.94 -2.95 -18.09
N LEU A 296 3.37 -4.17 -17.77
CA LEU A 296 4.76 -4.44 -17.40
C LEU A 296 5.73 -4.16 -18.56
N SER A 297 5.34 -4.41 -19.80
CA SER A 297 6.18 -4.08 -20.97
C SER A 297 6.45 -2.57 -21.13
N LEU A 298 5.60 -1.71 -20.56
CA LEU A 298 5.78 -0.25 -20.59
C LEU A 298 6.86 0.25 -19.64
N VAL A 299 7.19 -0.53 -18.62
CA VAL A 299 8.15 -0.15 -17.57
C VAL A 299 9.51 -0.78 -17.75
N HIS A 300 9.59 -1.83 -18.58
CA HIS A 300 10.85 -2.38 -19.09
C HIS A 300 11.18 -1.68 -20.42
N GLY A 301 11.57 -0.40 -20.37
CA GLY A 301 12.12 0.28 -21.54
C GLY A 301 13.58 -0.13 -21.75
N PRO A 302 14.07 -0.06 -23.01
CA PRO A 302 15.44 -0.44 -23.34
C PRO A 302 16.47 0.39 -22.59
#